data_67f412b020043a80732a7c61c3a8338c
#
_entry.id   67f412b020043a80732a7c61c3a8338c
#
_cell.length_a   1.000
_cell.length_b   1.000
_cell.length_c   1.000
_cell.angle_alpha   90.00
_cell.angle_beta   90.00
_cell.angle_gamma   90.00
#
_symmetry.space_group_name_H-M   'P 1'
#
loop_
_entity.id
_entity.type
_entity.pdbx_description
1 polymer ?
#
loop_
_entity_poly.entity_id
_entity_poly.type
_entity_poly.pdbx_seq_one_letter_code
_entity_poly.pdbx_strand_id
1 'polypeptide(L)'
;DTVVICTMTALVIIIFNGDNTIFTYGNTVGDGTAVMIQGQELSGAGITSAAFSEYISFSGPFLTLAVVLFALSTMISWSYYGLQSWMYVFGKGRVADLTYKILFLVFIVIGAAGDMSSVWAFSDAMILALVFPNMIGLFFLYPKVKQELSIYIEKIKNKTN
;
A
#
# COMPACT_ATOMS: atom_id res chain seq x y z
N ASP A 1 8.71 -0.02 5.08
CA ASP A 1 8.37 0.28 3.68
C ASP A 1 8.21 1.78 3.44
N THR A 2 7.24 2.46 4.07
CA THR A 2 6.88 3.84 3.74
C THR A 2 8.04 4.83 3.94
N VAL A 3 8.77 4.78 5.04
CA VAL A 3 9.83 5.77 5.29
C VAL A 3 11.10 5.44 4.50
N VAL A 4 11.60 4.22 4.58
CA VAL A 4 12.89 3.87 3.96
C VAL A 4 12.73 3.62 2.45
N ILE A 5 11.87 2.68 2.06
CA ILE A 5 11.75 2.26 0.64
C ILE A 5 11.17 3.38 -0.22
N CYS A 6 10.10 4.05 0.22
CA CYS A 6 9.52 5.15 -0.56
C CYS A 6 10.47 6.35 -0.65
N THR A 7 11.25 6.66 0.39
CA THR A 7 12.27 7.71 0.33
C THR A 7 13.37 7.34 -0.67
N MET A 8 13.86 6.10 -0.67
CA MET A 8 14.86 5.64 -1.64
C MET A 8 14.33 5.72 -3.08
N THR A 9 13.08 5.29 -3.32
CA THR A 9 12.45 5.40 -4.63
C THR A 9 12.31 6.86 -5.08
N ALA A 10 11.87 7.73 -4.18
CA ALA A 10 11.78 9.16 -4.46
C ALA A 10 13.14 9.78 -4.81
N LEU A 11 14.19 9.43 -4.05
CA LEU A 11 15.56 9.89 -4.33
C LEU A 11 16.07 9.42 -5.69
N VAL A 12 15.80 8.16 -6.07
CA VAL A 12 16.16 7.64 -7.39
C VAL A 12 15.50 8.45 -8.51
N ILE A 13 14.21 8.77 -8.38
CA ILE A 13 13.47 9.56 -9.36
C ILE A 13 14.00 11.00 -9.42
N ILE A 14 14.27 11.61 -8.27
CA ILE A 14 14.81 12.98 -8.21
C ILE A 14 16.20 13.07 -8.85
N ILE A 15 17.07 12.12 -8.56
CA ILE A 15 18.43 12.05 -9.16
C ILE A 15 18.34 11.83 -10.66
N PHE A 16 17.45 10.92 -11.09
CA PHE A 16 17.22 10.64 -12.53
C PHE A 16 16.71 11.86 -13.27
N ASN A 17 15.73 12.57 -12.70
CA ASN A 17 15.16 13.73 -13.36
C ASN A 17 16.14 14.91 -13.42
N GLY A 18 17.11 15.01 -12.48
CA GLY A 18 18.05 16.15 -12.43
C GLY A 18 17.31 17.47 -12.70
N ASP A 19 17.68 18.59 -12.48
CA ASP A 19 17.03 19.91 -12.64
C ASP A 19 15.85 19.99 -13.66
N ASN A 20 14.91 19.03 -13.64
CA ASN A 20 13.78 18.87 -14.58
C ASN A 20 14.19 18.63 -16.05
N THR A 21 15.30 17.95 -16.27
CA THR A 21 15.83 17.70 -17.61
C THR A 21 15.10 16.60 -18.38
N ILE A 22 14.50 15.65 -17.67
CA ILE A 22 13.82 14.48 -18.26
C ILE A 22 12.31 14.75 -18.37
N PHE A 23 11.69 15.24 -17.29
CA PHE A 23 10.29 15.65 -17.24
C PHE A 23 10.10 16.80 -16.25
N THR A 24 9.07 17.61 -16.46
CA THR A 24 8.75 18.73 -15.56
C THR A 24 7.77 18.27 -14.48
N TYR A 25 8.10 18.48 -13.21
CA TYR A 25 7.19 18.21 -12.11
C TYR A 25 5.89 19.01 -12.24
N GLY A 26 4.76 18.33 -12.02
CA GLY A 26 3.43 18.93 -12.18
C GLY A 26 2.88 18.98 -13.60
N ASN A 27 3.69 18.69 -14.62
CA ASN A 27 3.21 18.52 -15.98
C ASN A 27 2.86 17.04 -16.23
N THR A 28 1.69 16.66 -15.76
CA THR A 28 1.18 15.28 -15.85
C THR A 28 0.27 15.13 -17.07
N VAL A 29 0.16 13.90 -17.59
CA VAL A 29 -0.69 13.52 -18.71
C VAL A 29 -1.73 12.48 -18.27
N GLY A 30 -2.71 12.23 -19.11
CA GLY A 30 -3.77 11.28 -18.81
C GLY A 30 -4.65 11.73 -17.64
N ASP A 31 -4.78 10.87 -16.64
CA ASP A 31 -5.54 11.10 -15.41
C ASP A 31 -4.77 11.90 -14.33
N GLY A 32 -3.64 12.49 -14.68
CA GLY A 32 -2.81 13.28 -13.79
C GLY A 32 -1.76 12.47 -13.01
N THR A 33 -1.61 11.19 -13.30
CA THR A 33 -0.67 10.29 -12.60
C THR A 33 0.55 9.89 -13.42
N ALA A 34 0.53 10.17 -14.73
CA ALA A 34 1.60 9.83 -15.66
C ALA A 34 2.41 11.04 -16.11
N VAL A 35 3.64 10.80 -16.54
CA VAL A 35 4.53 11.79 -17.15
C VAL A 35 5.05 11.26 -18.48
N MET A 36 5.38 12.17 -19.40
CA MET A 36 5.99 11.82 -20.69
C MET A 36 7.51 11.71 -20.53
N ILE A 37 8.06 10.51 -20.77
CA ILE A 37 9.50 10.26 -20.77
C ILE A 37 9.87 9.61 -22.10
N GLN A 38 10.76 10.25 -22.87
CA GLN A 38 11.20 9.77 -24.19
C GLN A 38 10.05 9.42 -25.15
N GLY A 39 8.94 10.18 -25.10
CA GLY A 39 7.78 9.94 -25.94
C GLY A 39 6.84 8.81 -25.50
N GLN A 40 7.09 8.23 -24.33
CA GLN A 40 6.21 7.23 -23.70
C GLN A 40 5.54 7.81 -22.46
N GLU A 41 4.29 7.48 -22.27
CA GLU A 41 3.54 7.80 -21.07
C GLU A 41 3.85 6.77 -19.99
N LEU A 42 4.52 7.21 -18.92
CA LEU A 42 4.96 6.36 -17.82
C LEU A 42 4.36 6.84 -16.50
N SER A 43 3.93 5.89 -15.68
CA SER A 43 3.41 6.14 -14.33
C SER A 43 3.96 5.13 -13.32
N GLY A 44 3.95 5.49 -12.04
CA GLY A 44 4.31 4.60 -10.93
C GLY A 44 5.65 3.89 -11.13
N ALA A 45 5.64 2.56 -11.12
CA ALA A 45 6.83 1.73 -11.27
C ALA A 45 7.53 1.90 -12.64
N GLY A 46 6.82 2.37 -13.67
CA GLY A 46 7.38 2.66 -14.99
C GLY A 46 8.44 3.76 -14.95
N ILE A 47 8.20 4.83 -14.19
CA ILE A 47 9.16 5.93 -13.99
C ILE A 47 10.42 5.42 -13.30
N THR A 48 10.25 4.62 -12.25
CA THR A 48 11.37 4.00 -11.54
C THR A 48 12.17 3.05 -12.44
N SER A 49 11.48 2.27 -13.29
CA SER A 49 12.10 1.39 -14.26
C SER A 49 12.92 2.17 -15.30
N ALA A 50 12.39 3.28 -15.81
CA ALA A 50 13.12 4.16 -16.71
C ALA A 50 14.37 4.73 -16.05
N ALA A 51 14.27 5.18 -14.80
CA ALA A 51 15.40 5.69 -14.03
C ALA A 51 16.52 4.66 -13.86
N PHE A 52 16.18 3.43 -13.54
CA PHE A 52 17.19 2.37 -13.41
C PHE A 52 17.78 1.95 -14.76
N SER A 53 17.00 1.96 -15.83
CA SER A 53 17.44 1.55 -17.16
C SER A 53 18.50 2.48 -17.75
N GLU A 54 18.53 3.73 -17.33
CA GLU A 54 19.56 4.70 -17.74
C GLU A 54 20.94 4.31 -17.21
N TYR A 55 21.03 3.75 -16.02
CA TYR A 55 22.31 3.44 -15.35
C TYR A 55 22.68 1.95 -15.40
N ILE A 56 21.71 1.05 -15.53
CA ILE A 56 21.90 -0.41 -15.44
C ILE A 56 21.20 -1.10 -16.61
N SER A 57 21.98 -1.58 -17.57
CA SER A 57 21.48 -2.15 -18.83
C SER A 57 20.52 -3.34 -18.67
N PHE A 58 20.62 -4.12 -17.58
CA PHE A 58 19.76 -5.29 -17.32
C PHE A 58 18.72 -5.04 -16.23
N SER A 59 18.49 -3.80 -15.84
CA SER A 59 17.56 -3.44 -14.74
C SER A 59 16.12 -3.87 -15.02
N GLY A 60 15.66 -3.86 -16.27
CA GLY A 60 14.29 -4.20 -16.64
C GLY A 60 13.83 -5.58 -16.15
N PRO A 61 14.49 -6.69 -16.53
CA PRO A 61 14.14 -8.02 -16.04
C PRO A 61 14.26 -8.16 -14.51
N PHE A 62 15.28 -7.55 -13.92
CA PHE A 62 15.48 -7.57 -12.47
C PHE A 62 14.34 -6.86 -11.74
N LEU A 63 13.97 -5.65 -12.17
CA LEU A 63 12.87 -4.90 -11.57
C LEU A 63 11.52 -5.59 -11.76
N THR A 64 11.28 -6.17 -12.95
CA THR A 64 10.07 -6.94 -13.21
C THR A 64 9.95 -8.10 -12.23
N LEU A 65 11.02 -8.88 -12.06
CA LEU A 65 11.04 -9.98 -11.10
C LEU A 65 10.80 -9.47 -9.66
N ALA A 66 11.49 -8.40 -9.27
CA ALA A 66 11.32 -7.81 -7.93
C ALA A 66 9.89 -7.33 -7.68
N VAL A 67 9.26 -6.63 -8.63
CA VAL A 67 7.88 -6.17 -8.54
C VAL A 67 6.90 -7.35 -8.43
N VAL A 68 7.07 -8.39 -9.24
CA VAL A 68 6.23 -9.61 -9.17
C VAL A 68 6.34 -10.28 -7.81
N LEU A 69 7.56 -10.48 -7.31
CA LEU A 69 7.77 -11.09 -5.99
C LEU A 69 7.18 -10.23 -4.86
N PHE A 70 7.34 -8.92 -4.95
CA PHE A 70 6.78 -7.98 -3.98
C PHE A 70 5.25 -7.99 -3.99
N ALA A 71 4.63 -8.00 -5.18
CA ALA A 71 3.19 -8.08 -5.34
C ALA A 71 2.63 -9.39 -4.77
N LEU A 72 3.26 -10.53 -5.08
CA LEU A 72 2.86 -11.84 -4.54
C LEU A 72 2.97 -11.89 -3.01
N SER A 73 4.08 -11.41 -2.45
CA SER A 73 4.29 -11.33 -1.00
C SER A 73 3.21 -10.48 -0.33
N THR A 74 2.88 -9.34 -0.90
CA THR A 74 1.85 -8.43 -0.40
C THR A 74 0.47 -9.08 -0.46
N MET A 75 0.10 -9.70 -1.58
CA MET A 75 -1.18 -10.41 -1.73
C MET A 75 -1.34 -11.53 -0.69
N ILE A 76 -0.30 -12.31 -0.44
CA ILE A 76 -0.33 -13.38 0.58
C ILE A 76 -0.54 -12.79 1.98
N SER A 77 0.20 -11.75 2.32
CA SER A 77 0.11 -11.11 3.64
C SER A 77 -1.27 -10.48 3.88
N TRP A 78 -1.80 -9.74 2.92
CA TRP A 78 -3.12 -9.13 3.02
C TRP A 78 -4.25 -10.17 3.03
N SER A 79 -4.12 -11.24 2.24
CA SER A 79 -5.04 -12.38 2.31
C SER A 79 -5.10 -13.00 3.69
N TYR A 80 -3.95 -13.15 4.34
CA TYR A 80 -3.89 -13.69 5.70
C TYR A 80 -4.58 -12.77 6.72
N TYR A 81 -4.31 -11.45 6.68
CA TYR A 81 -4.97 -10.49 7.58
C TYR A 81 -6.48 -10.46 7.38
N GLY A 82 -6.94 -10.43 6.14
CA GLY A 82 -8.36 -10.46 5.85
C GLY A 82 -9.02 -11.76 6.27
N LEU A 83 -8.35 -12.91 6.09
CA LEU A 83 -8.85 -14.21 6.55
C LEU A 83 -9.02 -14.25 8.07
N GLN A 84 -8.07 -13.71 8.84
CA GLN A 84 -8.16 -13.65 10.29
C GLN A 84 -9.37 -12.80 10.75
N SER A 85 -9.55 -11.64 10.11
CA SER A 85 -10.69 -10.77 10.39
C SER A 85 -12.02 -11.43 10.01
N TRP A 86 -12.07 -12.10 8.86
CA TRP A 86 -13.24 -12.85 8.41
C TRP A 86 -13.61 -13.98 9.37
N MET A 87 -12.64 -14.78 9.80
CA MET A 87 -12.87 -15.86 10.77
C MET A 87 -13.26 -15.35 12.15
N TYR A 88 -12.87 -14.14 12.52
CA TYR A 88 -13.33 -13.51 13.76
C TYR A 88 -14.83 -13.19 13.72
N VAL A 89 -15.33 -12.71 12.59
CA VAL A 89 -16.73 -12.29 12.42
C VAL A 89 -17.65 -13.49 12.13
N PHE A 90 -17.23 -14.39 11.25
CA PHE A 90 -18.08 -15.49 10.74
C PHE A 90 -17.78 -16.86 11.36
N GLY A 91 -16.80 -16.93 12.26
CA GLY A 91 -16.41 -18.15 12.95
C GLY A 91 -15.32 -18.96 12.23
N LYS A 92 -14.68 -19.84 13.01
CA LYS A 92 -13.55 -20.68 12.56
C LYS A 92 -14.07 -21.99 11.98
N GLY A 93 -14.50 -21.99 10.74
CA GLY A 93 -14.98 -23.19 10.04
C GLY A 93 -14.35 -23.35 8.66
N ARG A 94 -14.28 -24.60 8.17
CA ARG A 94 -13.78 -24.88 6.80
C ARG A 94 -14.56 -24.15 5.72
N VAL A 95 -15.87 -23.99 5.91
CA VAL A 95 -16.73 -23.28 4.96
C VAL A 95 -16.37 -21.79 4.96
N ALA A 96 -16.22 -21.16 6.12
CA ALA A 96 -15.85 -19.75 6.21
C ALA A 96 -14.46 -19.48 5.59
N ASP A 97 -13.48 -20.34 5.85
CA ASP A 97 -12.14 -20.27 5.26
C ASP A 97 -12.18 -20.37 3.73
N LEU A 98 -12.88 -21.36 3.22
CA LEU A 98 -12.97 -21.58 1.77
C LEU A 98 -13.72 -20.44 1.08
N THR A 99 -14.82 -19.98 1.66
CA THR A 99 -15.61 -18.86 1.12
C THR A 99 -14.76 -17.60 1.00
N TYR A 100 -14.01 -17.26 2.05
CA TYR A 100 -13.12 -16.11 2.01
C TYR A 100 -12.06 -16.22 0.89
N LYS A 101 -11.41 -17.38 0.79
CA LYS A 101 -10.38 -17.62 -0.24
C LYS A 101 -10.92 -17.52 -1.66
N ILE A 102 -12.11 -18.06 -1.90
CA ILE A 102 -12.77 -17.95 -3.21
C ILE A 102 -13.10 -16.48 -3.51
N LEU A 103 -13.70 -15.76 -2.55
CA LEU A 103 -14.01 -14.34 -2.73
C LEU A 103 -12.74 -13.52 -3.00
N PHE A 104 -11.67 -13.77 -2.25
CA PHE A 104 -10.40 -13.07 -2.44
C PHE A 104 -9.82 -13.31 -3.86
N LEU A 105 -9.84 -14.55 -4.34
CA LEU A 105 -9.38 -14.87 -5.70
C LEU A 105 -10.25 -14.22 -6.79
N VAL A 106 -11.58 -14.21 -6.60
CA VAL A 106 -12.49 -13.54 -7.53
C VAL A 106 -12.19 -12.04 -7.61
N PHE A 107 -11.98 -11.38 -6.47
CA PHE A 107 -11.61 -9.95 -6.44
C PHE A 107 -10.25 -9.67 -7.06
N ILE A 108 -9.25 -10.57 -6.93
CA ILE A 108 -7.98 -10.43 -7.65
C ILE A 108 -8.22 -10.43 -9.17
N VAL A 109 -9.01 -11.35 -9.68
CA VAL A 109 -9.32 -11.44 -11.12
C VAL A 109 -10.07 -10.21 -11.62
N ILE A 110 -11.07 -9.74 -10.86
CA ILE A 110 -11.82 -8.52 -11.19
C ILE A 110 -10.89 -7.31 -11.19
N GLY A 111 -10.03 -7.17 -10.17
CA GLY A 111 -9.08 -6.07 -10.08
C GLY A 111 -8.05 -6.08 -11.21
N ALA A 112 -7.58 -7.26 -11.61
CA ALA A 112 -6.63 -7.39 -12.73
C ALA A 112 -7.26 -7.09 -14.09
N ALA A 113 -8.58 -7.28 -14.24
CA ALA A 113 -9.32 -6.99 -15.47
C ALA A 113 -9.82 -5.52 -15.53
N GLY A 114 -9.80 -4.82 -14.40
CA GLY A 114 -10.26 -3.43 -14.29
C GLY A 114 -9.23 -2.41 -14.78
N ASP A 115 -9.72 -1.20 -15.05
CA ASP A 115 -8.86 -0.05 -15.31
C ASP A 115 -8.14 0.40 -14.02
N MET A 116 -6.85 0.75 -14.13
CA MET A 116 -6.00 1.08 -12.99
C MET A 116 -6.54 2.26 -12.17
N SER A 117 -7.03 3.31 -12.84
CA SER A 117 -7.57 4.49 -12.16
C SER A 117 -8.83 4.17 -11.35
N SER A 118 -9.71 3.32 -11.88
CA SER A 118 -10.90 2.84 -11.20
C SER A 118 -10.57 1.96 -9.99
N VAL A 119 -9.54 1.10 -10.10
CA VAL A 119 -9.07 0.27 -8.99
C VAL A 119 -8.50 1.14 -7.88
N TRP A 120 -7.71 2.17 -8.21
CA TRP A 120 -7.19 3.13 -7.23
C TRP A 120 -8.32 3.89 -6.53
N ALA A 121 -9.26 4.48 -7.28
CA ALA A 121 -10.37 5.23 -6.71
C ALA A 121 -11.22 4.37 -5.77
N PHE A 122 -11.49 3.12 -6.14
CA PHE A 122 -12.20 2.17 -5.29
C PHE A 122 -11.42 1.82 -4.02
N SER A 123 -10.11 1.60 -4.16
CA SER A 123 -9.22 1.30 -3.03
C SER A 123 -9.19 2.44 -2.02
N ASP A 124 -9.03 3.68 -2.48
CA ASP A 124 -9.02 4.87 -1.64
C ASP A 124 -10.37 5.07 -0.93
N ALA A 125 -11.48 4.87 -1.64
CA ALA A 125 -12.82 4.93 -1.05
C ALA A 125 -12.99 3.87 0.06
N MET A 126 -12.48 2.65 -0.14
CA MET A 126 -12.53 1.59 0.88
C MET A 126 -11.66 1.92 2.09
N ILE A 127 -10.45 2.45 1.89
CA ILE A 127 -9.56 2.89 2.98
C ILE A 127 -10.23 3.99 3.80
N LEU A 128 -10.83 4.98 3.15
CA LEU A 128 -11.57 6.04 3.84
C LEU A 128 -12.79 5.51 4.59
N ALA A 129 -13.49 4.52 4.04
CA ALA A 129 -14.63 3.89 4.71
C ALA A 129 -14.24 3.17 6.01
N LEU A 130 -12.98 2.71 6.15
CA LEU A 130 -12.49 2.10 7.39
C LEU A 130 -12.44 3.08 8.57
N VAL A 131 -12.48 4.38 8.33
CA VAL A 131 -12.53 5.40 9.39
C VAL A 131 -13.77 5.21 10.26
N PHE A 132 -14.92 4.88 9.69
CA PHE A 132 -16.19 4.75 10.45
C PHE A 132 -16.12 3.65 11.51
N PRO A 133 -15.83 2.36 11.19
CA PRO A 133 -15.73 1.33 12.21
C PRO A 133 -14.60 1.57 13.20
N ASN A 134 -13.46 2.14 12.76
CA ASN A 134 -12.36 2.50 13.63
C ASN A 134 -12.73 3.57 14.65
N MET A 135 -13.43 4.63 14.22
CA MET A 135 -13.92 5.67 15.13
C MET A 135 -14.88 5.12 16.16
N ILE A 136 -15.82 4.28 15.75
CA ILE A 136 -16.75 3.60 16.68
C ILE A 136 -15.96 2.78 17.70
N GLY A 137 -15.00 1.97 17.25
CA GLY A 137 -14.14 1.17 18.14
C GLY A 137 -13.35 2.03 19.14
N LEU A 138 -12.79 3.14 18.68
CA LEU A 138 -12.06 4.09 19.53
C LEU A 138 -12.95 4.72 20.61
N PHE A 139 -14.19 5.09 20.29
CA PHE A 139 -15.12 5.63 21.29
C PHE A 139 -15.38 4.63 22.41
N PHE A 140 -15.57 3.35 22.07
CA PHE A 140 -15.79 2.31 23.09
C PHE A 140 -14.52 1.97 23.88
N LEU A 141 -13.34 2.04 23.26
CA LEU A 141 -12.06 1.70 23.90
C LEU A 141 -11.46 2.87 24.70
N TYR A 142 -11.85 4.10 24.40
CA TYR A 142 -11.30 5.30 25.02
C TYR A 142 -11.24 5.27 26.56
N PRO A 143 -12.33 4.91 27.28
CA PRO A 143 -12.28 4.87 28.73
C PRO A 143 -11.24 3.88 29.26
N LYS A 144 -11.12 2.70 28.62
CA LYS A 144 -10.15 1.68 28.99
C LYS A 144 -8.72 2.15 28.75
N VAL A 145 -8.44 2.74 27.59
CA VAL A 145 -7.12 3.30 27.26
C VAL A 145 -6.73 4.38 28.26
N LYS A 146 -7.64 5.27 28.65
CA LYS A 146 -7.42 6.30 29.65
C LYS A 146 -7.06 5.72 31.01
N GLN A 147 -7.74 4.65 31.43
CA GLN A 147 -7.46 3.95 32.68
C GLN A 147 -6.06 3.31 32.67
N GLU A 148 -5.72 2.57 31.63
CA GLU A 148 -4.41 1.93 31.48
C GLU A 148 -3.27 2.96 31.42
N LEU A 149 -3.50 4.07 30.76
CA LEU A 149 -2.53 5.16 30.69
C LEU A 149 -2.29 5.77 32.09
N SER A 150 -3.32 5.99 32.91
CA SER A 150 -3.14 6.50 34.28
C SER A 150 -2.34 5.55 35.15
N ILE A 151 -2.62 4.24 35.07
CA ILE A 151 -1.87 3.19 35.77
C ILE A 151 -0.40 3.20 35.34
N TYR A 152 -0.14 3.35 34.06
CA TYR A 152 1.20 3.38 33.51
C TYR A 152 1.99 4.61 34.00
N ILE A 153 1.37 5.78 34.00
CA ILE A 153 1.97 7.03 34.49
C ILE A 153 2.31 6.93 35.99
N GLU A 154 1.41 6.38 36.80
CA GLU A 154 1.68 6.15 38.23
C GLU A 154 2.85 5.20 38.47
N LYS A 155 2.95 4.12 37.71
CA LYS A 155 4.09 3.20 37.77
C LYS A 155 5.43 3.88 37.44
N ILE A 156 5.45 4.78 36.45
CA ILE A 156 6.66 5.54 36.12
C ILE A 156 7.03 6.50 37.24
N LYS A 157 6.06 7.28 37.77
CA LYS A 157 6.31 8.20 38.89
C LYS A 157 6.87 7.49 40.12
N ASN A 158 6.35 6.32 40.48
CA ASN A 158 6.81 5.53 41.61
C ASN A 158 8.18 4.87 41.39
N LYS A 159 8.68 4.82 40.14
CA LYS A 159 9.99 4.27 39.81
C LYS A 159 11.09 5.34 39.75
N THR A 160 10.70 6.60 39.68
CA THR A 160 11.60 7.78 39.56
C THR A 160 11.81 8.45 40.93
N ASN A 161 11.01 8.11 41.96
CA ASN A 161 11.20 8.44 43.36
C ASN A 161 11.82 7.25 44.11
#